data_d8709489a08a7e0e3b8833dda1373941
#
_entry.id   d8709489a08a7e0e3b8833dda1373941
#
_cell.length_a   1.000
_cell.length_b   1.000
_cell.length_c   1.000
_cell.angle_alpha   90.00
_cell.angle_beta   90.00
_cell.angle_gamma   90.00
#
_symmetry.space_group_name_H-M   'P 1'
#
loop_
_entity.id
_entity.type
_entity.pdbx_description
1 polymer ?
#
loop_
_entity_poly.entity_id
_entity_poly.type
_entity_poly.pdbx_seq_one_letter_code
_entity_poly.pdbx_strand_id
1 'polypeptide(L)'
;FIEGPNNAGFMENISMAFKSNKGDEIRHKPEVYVVAENVFARMSDTETPQGIMAVVRMRNENADKVFAEKGGIFLILESIQDPGNMGTIIRTGDAAGVSGIFISKGCVDIYNPKVLRSTMGSIFHVPCIKCDDIISTISALKTSGIKVIAAHLKGEKSYFEVNMKDGAAIIIGNEANGISNSVAEAADMLVKIPMPGKAESLNASVAAALMVYEAVRQQLS
;
A
#
# COMPACT_ATOMS: atom_id res chain seq x y z
N PHE A 1 -5.71 17.13 -17.59
CA PHE A 1 -6.15 17.11 -19.00
C PHE A 1 -7.54 16.48 -19.06
N ILE A 2 -8.43 17.07 -19.80
CA ILE A 2 -9.84 16.65 -19.92
C ILE A 2 -10.17 16.57 -21.40
N GLU A 3 -10.90 15.50 -21.79
CA GLU A 3 -11.28 15.24 -23.17
C GLU A 3 -12.55 16.01 -23.55
N GLY A 4 -12.51 16.78 -24.65
CA GLY A 4 -13.66 17.29 -25.41
C GLY A 4 -14.58 18.31 -24.75
N PRO A 5 -15.56 18.86 -25.51
CA PRO A 5 -16.38 20.00 -25.11
C PRO A 5 -17.53 19.69 -24.13
N ASN A 6 -17.83 18.42 -23.85
CA ASN A 6 -19.01 18.03 -23.06
C ASN A 6 -18.79 17.99 -21.54
N ASN A 7 -17.68 18.53 -21.03
CA ASN A 7 -17.29 18.41 -19.62
C ASN A 7 -17.60 19.64 -18.74
N ALA A 8 -18.55 20.50 -19.10
CA ALA A 8 -18.92 21.68 -18.31
C ALA A 8 -19.29 21.32 -16.85
N GLY A 9 -20.11 20.30 -16.64
CA GLY A 9 -20.49 19.83 -15.32
C GLY A 9 -19.32 19.24 -14.52
N PHE A 10 -18.32 18.68 -15.19
CA PHE A 10 -17.12 18.16 -14.53
C PHE A 10 -16.19 19.28 -14.07
N MET A 11 -16.07 20.36 -14.87
CA MET A 11 -15.28 21.54 -14.49
C MET A 11 -15.89 22.24 -13.27
N GLU A 12 -17.22 22.27 -13.15
CA GLU A 12 -17.90 22.76 -11.96
C GLU A 12 -17.59 21.88 -10.73
N ASN A 13 -17.66 20.56 -10.87
CA ASN A 13 -17.35 19.63 -9.80
C ASN A 13 -15.89 19.73 -9.32
N ILE A 14 -14.92 19.85 -10.24
CA ILE A 14 -13.53 20.15 -9.91
C ILE A 14 -13.45 21.47 -9.14
N SER A 15 -14.07 22.54 -9.65
CA SER A 15 -14.05 23.84 -9.00
C SER A 15 -14.68 23.82 -7.61
N MET A 16 -15.76 23.04 -7.42
CA MET A 16 -16.40 22.84 -6.12
C MET A 16 -15.51 22.03 -5.16
N ALA A 17 -14.89 20.94 -5.63
CA ALA A 17 -13.98 20.13 -4.82
C ALA A 17 -12.79 20.95 -4.28
N PHE A 18 -12.25 21.86 -5.10
CA PHE A 18 -11.19 22.76 -4.66
C PHE A 18 -11.66 23.88 -3.72
N LYS A 19 -12.95 24.23 -3.74
CA LYS A 19 -13.53 25.23 -2.83
C LYS A 19 -13.96 24.64 -1.49
N SER A 20 -14.28 23.35 -1.43
CA SER A 20 -14.86 22.71 -0.23
C SER A 20 -13.84 22.25 0.81
N ASN A 21 -12.57 22.11 0.46
CA ASN A 21 -11.49 21.71 1.39
C ASN A 21 -11.04 22.91 2.24
N LYS A 22 -11.79 23.20 3.31
CA LYS A 22 -11.48 24.27 4.29
C LYS A 22 -10.30 23.98 5.22
N GLY A 23 -9.57 22.88 5.05
CA GLY A 23 -8.52 22.46 5.98
C GLY A 23 -7.09 22.48 5.44
N ASP A 24 -6.90 22.24 4.15
CA ASP A 24 -5.58 22.32 3.52
C ASP A 24 -5.54 23.49 2.55
N GLU A 25 -4.67 24.46 2.82
CA GLU A 25 -4.34 25.49 1.84
C GLU A 25 -3.84 24.81 0.56
N ILE A 26 -4.70 24.76 -0.47
CA ILE A 26 -4.26 24.41 -1.82
C ILE A 26 -3.31 25.53 -2.25
N ARG A 27 -2.02 25.31 -2.01
CA ARG A 27 -0.96 26.32 -2.26
C ARG A 27 -0.83 26.69 -3.74
N HIS A 28 -1.36 25.83 -4.65
CA HIS A 28 -1.36 26.11 -6.09
C HIS A 28 -2.66 25.60 -6.72
N LYS A 29 -3.35 26.50 -7.43
CA LYS A 29 -4.49 26.12 -8.27
C LYS A 29 -3.97 25.21 -9.40
N PRO A 30 -4.57 24.04 -9.64
CA PRO A 30 -4.15 23.16 -10.72
C PRO A 30 -4.38 23.85 -12.07
N GLU A 31 -3.44 23.64 -12.99
CA GLU A 31 -3.64 24.01 -14.38
C GLU A 31 -4.50 22.95 -15.07
N VAL A 32 -5.53 23.39 -15.78
CA VAL A 32 -6.47 22.49 -16.47
C VAL A 32 -6.36 22.75 -17.96
N TYR A 33 -6.12 21.69 -18.71
CA TYR A 33 -6.02 21.71 -20.16
C TYR A 33 -7.12 20.86 -20.77
N VAL A 34 -7.88 21.42 -21.71
CA VAL A 34 -8.81 20.68 -22.55
C VAL A 34 -8.08 20.27 -23.82
N VAL A 35 -8.10 19.00 -24.14
CA VAL A 35 -7.40 18.43 -25.30
C VAL A 35 -8.36 17.71 -26.22
N ALA A 36 -8.03 17.63 -27.51
CA ALA A 36 -8.82 16.87 -28.47
C ALA A 36 -8.72 15.35 -28.18
N GLU A 37 -9.76 14.60 -28.52
CA GLU A 37 -9.89 13.15 -28.28
C GLU A 37 -8.68 12.37 -28.79
N ASN A 38 -8.23 12.65 -30.02
CA ASN A 38 -7.08 11.99 -30.63
C ASN A 38 -5.75 12.28 -29.91
N VAL A 39 -5.63 13.44 -29.24
CA VAL A 39 -4.47 13.80 -28.41
C VAL A 39 -4.57 13.05 -27.09
N PHE A 40 -5.76 13.05 -26.45
CA PHE A 40 -5.99 12.35 -25.20
C PHE A 40 -5.72 10.85 -25.32
N ALA A 41 -6.21 10.22 -26.40
CA ALA A 41 -5.98 8.81 -26.69
C ALA A 41 -4.48 8.45 -26.81
N ARG A 42 -3.66 9.37 -27.38
CA ARG A 42 -2.19 9.18 -27.46
C ARG A 42 -1.48 9.38 -26.13
N MET A 43 -2.03 10.19 -25.24
CA MET A 43 -1.48 10.44 -23.90
C MET A 43 -1.87 9.32 -22.92
N SER A 44 -3.01 8.69 -23.16
CA SER A 44 -3.54 7.64 -22.30
C SER A 44 -2.89 6.28 -22.61
N ASP A 45 -2.53 5.54 -21.57
CA ASP A 45 -2.01 4.16 -21.65
C ASP A 45 -3.14 3.12 -21.39
N THR A 46 -4.38 3.47 -21.68
CA THR A 46 -5.55 2.61 -21.48
C THR A 46 -6.36 2.51 -22.78
N GLU A 47 -6.92 1.32 -23.07
CA GLU A 47 -7.77 1.10 -24.24
C GLU A 47 -9.07 1.91 -24.18
N THR A 48 -9.62 2.09 -22.99
CA THR A 48 -10.85 2.84 -22.73
C THR A 48 -10.61 3.89 -21.64
N PRO A 49 -10.01 5.04 -22.00
CA PRO A 49 -9.74 6.11 -21.04
C PRO A 49 -11.05 6.75 -20.54
N GLN A 50 -11.04 7.19 -19.27
CA GLN A 50 -12.20 7.85 -18.66
C GLN A 50 -12.31 9.35 -19.05
N GLY A 51 -11.49 9.83 -19.97
CA GLY A 51 -11.50 11.22 -20.43
C GLY A 51 -10.84 12.22 -19.45
N ILE A 52 -10.16 11.74 -18.43
CA ILE A 52 -9.49 12.56 -17.43
C ILE A 52 -8.10 12.00 -17.14
N MET A 53 -7.10 12.89 -17.11
CA MET A 53 -5.73 12.56 -16.74
C MET A 53 -5.19 13.64 -15.81
N ALA A 54 -4.56 13.22 -14.72
CA ALA A 54 -3.91 14.13 -13.79
C ALA A 54 -2.41 13.83 -13.70
N VAL A 55 -1.59 14.88 -13.76
CA VAL A 55 -0.18 14.82 -13.39
C VAL A 55 -0.04 15.39 -12.00
N VAL A 56 0.42 14.57 -11.07
CA VAL A 56 0.53 14.93 -9.66
C VAL A 56 1.97 14.80 -9.18
N ARG A 57 2.35 15.61 -8.20
CA ARG A 57 3.66 15.47 -7.55
C ARG A 57 3.66 14.20 -6.70
N MET A 58 4.71 13.40 -6.81
CA MET A 58 4.91 12.25 -5.93
C MET A 58 5.02 12.70 -4.48
N ARG A 59 4.37 11.96 -3.58
CA ARG A 59 4.49 12.20 -2.14
C ARG A 59 5.86 11.74 -1.67
N ASN A 60 6.46 12.54 -0.79
CA ASN A 60 7.65 12.16 -0.06
C ASN A 60 7.25 11.93 1.40
N GLU A 61 6.97 10.68 1.73
CA GLU A 61 6.52 10.30 3.07
C GLU A 61 7.70 10.28 4.05
N ASN A 62 7.48 10.82 5.24
CA ASN A 62 8.50 10.83 6.30
C ASN A 62 8.32 9.59 7.18
N ALA A 63 9.29 8.68 7.12
CA ALA A 63 9.29 7.44 7.90
C ALA A 63 9.25 7.70 9.42
N ASP A 64 9.90 8.76 9.92
CA ASP A 64 9.93 9.06 11.35
C ASP A 64 8.55 9.37 11.92
N LYS A 65 7.69 10.02 11.14
CA LYS A 65 6.30 10.27 11.54
C LYS A 65 5.49 8.98 11.65
N VAL A 66 5.75 8.04 10.74
CA VAL A 66 5.07 6.74 10.70
C VAL A 66 5.54 5.86 11.86
N PHE A 67 6.82 5.85 12.19
CA PHE A 67 7.37 5.12 13.35
C PHE A 67 6.85 5.63 14.71
N ALA A 68 6.42 6.88 14.78
CA ALA A 68 5.89 7.48 16.01
C ALA A 68 4.47 7.01 16.37
N GLU A 69 3.78 6.32 15.48
CA GLU A 69 2.40 5.89 15.66
C GLU A 69 2.32 4.61 16.49
N LYS A 70 2.01 4.78 17.78
CA LYS A 70 1.91 3.67 18.73
C LYS A 70 0.63 2.86 18.50
N GLY A 71 0.76 1.53 18.57
CA GLY A 71 -0.38 0.63 18.40
C GLY A 71 -0.84 0.48 16.93
N GLY A 72 -0.13 1.09 15.98
CA GLY A 72 -0.44 1.01 14.57
C GLY A 72 -0.22 -0.38 13.96
N ILE A 73 -0.91 -0.64 12.87
CA ILE A 73 -0.65 -1.80 12.01
C ILE A 73 0.21 -1.34 10.85
N PHE A 74 1.31 -2.02 10.61
CA PHE A 74 2.23 -1.71 9.52
C PHE A 74 2.41 -2.91 8.60
N LEU A 75 2.66 -2.64 7.32
CA LEU A 75 3.07 -3.66 6.37
C LEU A 75 4.53 -3.44 5.96
N ILE A 76 5.28 -4.52 5.82
CA ILE A 76 6.63 -4.53 5.26
C ILE A 76 6.61 -5.50 4.08
N LEU A 77 6.89 -4.98 2.89
CA LEU A 77 6.83 -5.74 1.64
C LEU A 77 8.24 -6.04 1.15
N GLU A 78 8.58 -7.31 1.07
CA GLU A 78 9.88 -7.75 0.54
C GLU A 78 9.73 -8.32 -0.86
N SER A 79 10.27 -7.59 -1.85
CA SER A 79 10.38 -8.03 -3.24
C SER A 79 9.07 -8.46 -3.91
N ILE A 80 7.96 -7.79 -3.59
CA ILE A 80 6.68 -7.97 -4.28
C ILE A 80 6.81 -7.46 -5.71
N GLN A 81 6.73 -8.35 -6.70
CA GLN A 81 7.02 -8.03 -8.10
C GLN A 81 5.75 -7.86 -8.95
N ASP A 82 4.66 -8.53 -8.62
CA ASP A 82 3.41 -8.41 -9.37
C ASP A 82 2.69 -7.09 -9.08
N PRO A 83 2.41 -6.26 -10.11
CA PRO A 83 1.73 -4.98 -9.93
C PRO A 83 0.31 -5.10 -9.37
N GLY A 84 -0.39 -6.19 -9.68
CA GLY A 84 -1.73 -6.46 -9.17
C GLY A 84 -1.71 -6.76 -7.68
N ASN A 85 -0.76 -7.59 -7.23
CA ASN A 85 -0.55 -7.87 -5.81
C ASN A 85 -0.19 -6.60 -5.05
N MET A 86 0.77 -5.82 -5.54
CA MET A 86 1.17 -4.56 -4.92
C MET A 86 -0.03 -3.62 -4.74
N GLY A 87 -0.79 -3.38 -5.80
CA GLY A 87 -1.96 -2.51 -5.73
C GLY A 87 -3.06 -3.05 -4.81
N THR A 88 -3.29 -4.37 -4.80
CA THR A 88 -4.26 -5.01 -3.91
C THR A 88 -3.83 -4.91 -2.45
N ILE A 89 -2.53 -5.09 -2.15
CA ILE A 89 -1.99 -4.93 -0.79
C ILE A 89 -2.18 -3.49 -0.30
N ILE A 90 -1.84 -2.50 -1.12
CA ILE A 90 -2.02 -1.08 -0.76
C ILE A 90 -3.50 -0.77 -0.48
N ARG A 91 -4.40 -1.26 -1.35
CA ARG A 91 -5.85 -1.09 -1.16
C ARG A 91 -6.38 -1.79 0.09
N THR A 92 -5.88 -2.98 0.38
CA THR A 92 -6.22 -3.72 1.61
C THR A 92 -5.73 -2.96 2.84
N GLY A 93 -4.52 -2.43 2.79
CA GLY A 93 -3.94 -1.60 3.85
C GLY A 93 -4.77 -0.34 4.14
N ASP A 94 -5.21 0.35 3.10
CA ASP A 94 -6.12 1.51 3.21
C ASP A 94 -7.44 1.12 3.90
N ALA A 95 -8.09 0.07 3.39
CA ALA A 95 -9.36 -0.40 3.95
C ALA A 95 -9.25 -0.87 5.41
N ALA A 96 -8.09 -1.37 5.81
CA ALA A 96 -7.79 -1.83 7.16
C ALA A 96 -7.26 -0.72 8.08
N GLY A 97 -6.99 0.48 7.56
CA GLY A 97 -6.45 1.60 8.32
C GLY A 97 -5.01 1.39 8.77
N VAL A 98 -4.15 0.78 7.94
CA VAL A 98 -2.74 0.60 8.30
C VAL A 98 -2.03 1.95 8.38
N SER A 99 -1.15 2.09 9.36
CA SER A 99 -0.39 3.31 9.63
C SER A 99 0.69 3.59 8.59
N GLY A 100 1.17 2.56 7.89
CA GLY A 100 2.14 2.71 6.81
C GLY A 100 2.54 1.39 6.17
N ILE A 101 3.05 1.50 4.95
CA ILE A 101 3.55 0.39 4.14
C ILE A 101 5.00 0.66 3.77
N PHE A 102 5.91 -0.17 4.26
CA PHE A 102 7.33 -0.13 3.96
C PHE A 102 7.65 -1.06 2.81
N ILE A 103 8.34 -0.55 1.80
CA ILE A 103 8.54 -1.23 0.51
C ILE A 103 10.04 -1.39 0.25
N SER A 104 10.51 -2.63 0.25
CA SER A 104 11.92 -2.93 0.01
C SER A 104 12.37 -2.67 -1.43
N LYS A 105 13.67 -2.59 -1.62
CA LYS A 105 14.29 -2.71 -2.94
C LYS A 105 13.91 -4.06 -3.57
N GLY A 106 13.63 -4.09 -4.87
CA GLY A 106 13.16 -5.29 -5.57
C GLY A 106 11.64 -5.42 -5.70
N CYS A 107 10.87 -4.60 -4.99
CA CYS A 107 9.45 -4.45 -5.27
C CYS A 107 9.20 -3.70 -6.58
N VAL A 108 8.06 -3.99 -7.22
CA VAL A 108 7.58 -3.20 -8.35
C VAL A 108 7.39 -1.74 -7.91
N ASP A 109 7.64 -0.80 -8.82
CA ASP A 109 7.43 0.61 -8.53
C ASP A 109 5.94 0.90 -8.29
N ILE A 110 5.63 1.48 -7.12
CA ILE A 110 4.25 1.83 -6.73
C ILE A 110 3.61 2.87 -7.65
N TYR A 111 4.42 3.64 -8.36
CA TYR A 111 3.96 4.61 -9.36
C TYR A 111 3.85 4.02 -10.77
N ASN A 112 4.12 2.71 -10.95
CA ASN A 112 3.82 2.03 -12.19
C ASN A 112 2.31 2.16 -12.51
N PRO A 113 1.90 2.50 -13.74
CA PRO A 113 0.50 2.72 -14.10
C PRO A 113 -0.43 1.54 -13.76
N LYS A 114 0.06 0.29 -13.85
CA LYS A 114 -0.72 -0.89 -13.49
C LYS A 114 -0.93 -1.00 -11.98
N VAL A 115 0.08 -0.64 -11.17
CA VAL A 115 -0.06 -0.55 -9.70
C VAL A 115 -1.06 0.54 -9.35
N LEU A 116 -0.87 1.77 -9.87
CA LEU A 116 -1.75 2.91 -9.59
C LEU A 116 -3.22 2.57 -9.87
N ARG A 117 -3.52 1.94 -11.00
CA ARG A 117 -4.88 1.48 -11.32
C ARG A 117 -5.41 0.47 -10.30
N SER A 118 -4.57 -0.48 -9.89
CA SER A 118 -4.97 -1.53 -8.94
C SER A 118 -5.24 -1.01 -7.54
N THR A 119 -4.62 0.13 -7.14
CA THR A 119 -4.85 0.74 -5.82
C THR A 119 -6.23 1.39 -5.69
N MET A 120 -6.91 1.69 -6.80
CA MET A 120 -8.20 2.41 -6.83
C MET A 120 -8.18 3.71 -6.01
N GLY A 121 -7.05 4.42 -5.98
CA GLY A 121 -6.85 5.67 -5.27
C GLY A 121 -6.26 5.54 -3.85
N SER A 122 -6.21 4.36 -3.27
CA SER A 122 -5.71 4.11 -1.91
C SER A 122 -4.25 4.57 -1.70
N ILE A 123 -3.46 4.66 -2.75
CA ILE A 123 -2.08 5.17 -2.70
C ILE A 123 -2.01 6.63 -2.21
N PHE A 124 -3.11 7.38 -2.31
CA PHE A 124 -3.18 8.76 -1.82
C PHE A 124 -3.59 8.85 -0.34
N HIS A 125 -3.97 7.75 0.29
CA HIS A 125 -4.43 7.70 1.68
C HIS A 125 -3.37 7.10 2.60
N VAL A 126 -2.77 5.97 2.20
CA VAL A 126 -1.81 5.24 3.02
C VAL A 126 -0.38 5.71 2.76
N PRO A 127 0.41 6.03 3.80
CA PRO A 127 1.84 6.30 3.65
C PRO A 127 2.58 5.09 3.08
N CYS A 128 3.18 5.24 1.90
CA CYS A 128 3.99 4.23 1.24
C CYS A 128 5.45 4.68 1.22
N ILE A 129 6.31 4.04 2.00
CA ILE A 129 7.69 4.44 2.24
C ILE A 129 8.64 3.44 1.56
N LYS A 130 9.46 3.92 0.63
CA LYS A 130 10.53 3.11 0.04
C LYS A 130 11.68 2.99 1.05
N CYS A 131 12.07 1.75 1.34
CA CYS A 131 13.16 1.43 2.24
C CYS A 131 14.46 1.22 1.48
N ASP A 132 15.51 1.92 1.86
CA ASP A 132 16.85 1.65 1.33
C ASP A 132 17.42 0.34 1.88
N ASP A 133 17.15 0.07 3.15
CA ASP A 133 17.49 -1.16 3.86
C ASP A 133 16.31 -1.63 4.72
N ILE A 134 15.79 -2.81 4.39
CA ILE A 134 14.65 -3.41 5.07
C ILE A 134 14.99 -3.82 6.51
N ILE A 135 16.23 -4.26 6.76
CA ILE A 135 16.67 -4.70 8.10
C ILE A 135 16.73 -3.51 9.05
N SER A 136 17.26 -2.38 8.59
CA SER A 136 17.24 -1.14 9.36
C SER A 136 15.81 -0.67 9.69
N THR A 137 14.89 -0.81 8.74
CA THR A 137 13.47 -0.50 8.94
C THR A 137 12.84 -1.40 10.00
N ILE A 138 13.10 -2.72 9.94
CA ILE A 138 12.65 -3.68 10.96
C ILE A 138 13.19 -3.28 12.34
N SER A 139 14.49 -2.97 12.43
CA SER A 139 15.12 -2.55 13.69
C SER A 139 14.51 -1.28 14.26
N ALA A 140 14.20 -0.30 13.42
CA ALA A 140 13.55 0.94 13.84
C ALA A 140 12.14 0.70 14.41
N LEU A 141 11.33 -0.13 13.76
CA LEU A 141 9.99 -0.52 14.24
C LEU A 141 10.09 -1.23 15.60
N LYS A 142 11.02 -2.18 15.76
CA LYS A 142 11.28 -2.88 17.04
C LYS A 142 11.70 -1.91 18.13
N THR A 143 12.57 -0.95 17.83
CA THR A 143 13.01 0.09 18.78
C THR A 143 11.84 0.98 19.21
N SER A 144 10.86 1.21 18.33
CA SER A 144 9.62 1.92 18.65
C SER A 144 8.59 1.07 19.42
N GLY A 145 8.94 -0.18 19.76
CA GLY A 145 8.09 -1.10 20.51
C GLY A 145 7.05 -1.84 19.67
N ILE A 146 7.15 -1.77 18.34
CA ILE A 146 6.25 -2.47 17.41
C ILE A 146 6.76 -3.90 17.21
N LYS A 147 5.93 -4.89 17.48
CA LYS A 147 6.23 -6.30 17.24
C LYS A 147 6.27 -6.58 15.74
N VAL A 148 7.34 -7.20 15.27
CA VAL A 148 7.52 -7.53 13.86
C VAL A 148 7.24 -9.02 13.63
N ILE A 149 6.22 -9.32 12.81
CA ILE A 149 5.70 -10.66 12.56
C ILE A 149 5.81 -10.96 11.07
N ALA A 150 6.45 -12.06 10.71
CA ALA A 150 6.61 -12.45 9.33
C ALA A 150 5.75 -13.67 8.97
N ALA A 151 5.00 -13.58 7.86
CA ALA A 151 4.32 -14.72 7.27
C ALA A 151 5.34 -15.66 6.62
N HIS A 152 5.45 -16.88 7.12
CA HIS A 152 6.43 -17.85 6.67
C HIS A 152 5.95 -19.28 6.84
N LEU A 153 6.22 -20.16 5.85
CA LEU A 153 5.75 -21.55 5.88
C LEU A 153 6.30 -22.36 7.07
N LYS A 154 7.50 -22.02 7.55
CA LYS A 154 8.14 -22.64 8.74
C LYS A 154 7.69 -22.01 10.06
N GLY A 155 6.68 -21.13 10.06
CA GLY A 155 6.15 -20.57 11.28
C GLY A 155 5.64 -21.66 12.24
N GLU A 156 6.01 -21.59 13.51
CA GLU A 156 5.56 -22.58 14.50
C GLU A 156 4.10 -22.37 14.86
N LYS A 157 3.70 -21.11 15.06
CA LYS A 157 2.34 -20.70 15.43
C LYS A 157 1.52 -20.30 14.22
N SER A 158 0.22 -20.50 14.32
CA SER A 158 -0.72 -19.90 13.38
C SER A 158 -0.85 -18.40 13.63
N TYR A 159 -1.06 -17.62 12.56
CA TYR A 159 -1.13 -16.16 12.62
C TYR A 159 -2.18 -15.64 13.62
N PHE A 160 -3.27 -16.37 13.82
CA PHE A 160 -4.35 -16.03 14.77
C PHE A 160 -4.05 -16.42 16.22
N GLU A 161 -2.92 -17.10 16.50
CA GLU A 161 -2.48 -17.44 17.86
C GLU A 161 -1.52 -16.39 18.45
N VAL A 162 -1.21 -15.34 17.68
CA VAL A 162 -0.27 -14.29 18.07
C VAL A 162 -1.01 -13.03 18.45
N ASN A 163 -0.62 -12.42 19.57
CA ASN A 163 -1.17 -11.14 19.98
C ASN A 163 -0.66 -10.00 19.09
N MET A 164 -1.59 -9.34 18.40
CA MET A 164 -1.39 -8.16 17.55
C MET A 164 -2.22 -6.95 18.06
N LYS A 165 -2.84 -7.04 19.22
CA LYS A 165 -3.78 -6.05 19.76
C LYS A 165 -3.09 -4.69 19.99
N ASP A 166 -1.83 -4.71 20.42
CA ASP A 166 -1.07 -3.50 20.73
C ASP A 166 -0.30 -2.93 19.52
N GLY A 167 -0.65 -3.39 18.32
CA GLY A 167 0.02 -3.05 17.07
C GLY A 167 1.01 -4.11 16.62
N ALA A 168 1.24 -4.16 15.30
CA ALA A 168 2.20 -5.08 14.69
C ALA A 168 2.69 -4.58 13.34
N ALA A 169 3.92 -4.91 13.00
CA ALA A 169 4.42 -4.82 11.64
C ALA A 169 4.44 -6.21 11.01
N ILE A 170 3.74 -6.37 9.91
CA ILE A 170 3.51 -7.64 9.23
C ILE A 170 4.37 -7.68 7.98
N ILE A 171 5.28 -8.66 7.90
CA ILE A 171 6.15 -8.85 6.73
C ILE A 171 5.50 -9.84 5.76
N ILE A 172 5.40 -9.41 4.51
CA ILE A 172 4.93 -10.22 3.38
C ILE A 172 6.05 -10.29 2.35
N GLY A 173 6.40 -11.50 1.97
CA GLY A 173 7.49 -11.75 1.02
C GLY A 173 7.04 -11.96 -0.41
N ASN A 174 8.04 -12.17 -1.27
CA ASN A 174 7.89 -12.48 -2.69
C ASN A 174 6.99 -13.70 -2.93
N GLU A 175 6.28 -13.69 -4.04
CA GLU A 175 5.29 -14.72 -4.41
C GLU A 175 5.92 -16.11 -4.62
N ALA A 176 7.14 -16.16 -5.13
CA ALA A 176 7.83 -17.41 -5.44
C ALA A 176 8.77 -17.87 -4.31
N ASN A 177 9.49 -16.93 -3.72
CA ASN A 177 10.58 -17.24 -2.78
C ASN A 177 10.24 -16.97 -1.31
N GLY A 178 9.10 -16.30 -1.04
CA GLY A 178 8.76 -15.84 0.30
C GLY A 178 9.67 -14.69 0.76
N ILE A 179 9.97 -14.65 2.05
CA ILE A 179 10.92 -13.70 2.64
C ILE A 179 12.34 -14.29 2.66
N SER A 180 13.35 -13.42 2.61
CA SER A 180 14.75 -13.81 2.72
C SER A 180 15.09 -14.31 4.14
N ASN A 181 16.16 -15.11 4.26
CA ASN A 181 16.61 -15.60 5.56
C ASN A 181 16.98 -14.44 6.51
N SER A 182 17.63 -13.40 6.00
CA SER A 182 17.99 -12.23 6.80
C SER A 182 16.77 -11.50 7.35
N VAL A 183 15.70 -11.39 6.58
CA VAL A 183 14.43 -10.78 7.03
C VAL A 183 13.72 -11.69 8.04
N ALA A 184 13.73 -13.00 7.80
CA ALA A 184 13.17 -13.98 8.74
C ALA A 184 13.87 -13.95 10.10
N GLU A 185 15.20 -13.85 10.12
CA GLU A 185 16.01 -13.75 11.34
C GLU A 185 15.80 -12.40 12.07
N ALA A 186 15.55 -11.31 11.34
CA ALA A 186 15.31 -10.00 11.91
C ALA A 186 13.92 -9.85 12.54
N ALA A 187 12.92 -10.64 12.12
CA ALA A 187 11.58 -10.64 12.66
C ALA A 187 11.56 -11.15 14.12
N ASP A 188 10.60 -10.67 14.93
CA ASP A 188 10.41 -11.20 16.29
C ASP A 188 9.75 -12.58 16.27
N MET A 189 8.96 -12.87 15.22
CA MET A 189 8.22 -14.11 15.13
C MET A 189 7.90 -14.47 13.67
N LEU A 190 8.02 -15.76 13.37
CA LEU A 190 7.51 -16.36 12.15
C LEU A 190 6.18 -17.03 12.44
N VAL A 191 5.17 -16.73 11.62
CA VAL A 191 3.84 -17.33 11.75
C VAL A 191 3.41 -17.94 10.42
N LYS A 192 2.57 -18.97 10.49
CA LYS A 192 2.00 -19.61 9.30
C LYS A 192 0.52 -19.30 9.16
N ILE A 193 0.07 -19.24 7.92
CA ILE A 193 -1.35 -19.33 7.59
C ILE A 193 -1.67 -20.81 7.37
N PRO A 194 -2.54 -21.44 8.17
CA PRO A 194 -2.85 -22.86 8.02
C PRO A 194 -3.46 -23.13 6.63
N MET A 195 -2.94 -24.13 5.95
CA MET A 195 -3.43 -24.60 4.65
C MET A 195 -3.81 -26.07 4.72
N PRO A 196 -5.04 -26.40 5.16
CA PRO A 196 -5.47 -27.79 5.28
C PRO A 196 -5.74 -28.48 3.93
N GLY A 197 -5.74 -27.72 2.85
CA GLY A 197 -5.91 -28.20 1.48
C GLY A 197 -4.62 -28.70 0.85
N LYS A 198 -4.60 -28.77 -0.49
CA LYS A 198 -3.46 -29.24 -1.30
C LYS A 198 -2.56 -28.11 -1.83
N ALA A 199 -2.93 -26.85 -1.61
CA ALA A 199 -2.14 -25.72 -2.05
C ALA A 199 -0.90 -25.58 -1.15
N GLU A 200 0.25 -25.27 -1.76
CA GLU A 200 1.53 -25.09 -1.05
C GLU A 200 1.70 -23.67 -0.52
N SER A 201 1.05 -22.69 -1.15
CA SER A 201 1.12 -21.27 -0.78
C SER A 201 -0.16 -20.53 -1.15
N LEU A 202 -0.31 -19.33 -0.59
CA LEU A 202 -1.35 -18.37 -0.97
C LEU A 202 -0.73 -17.24 -1.80
N ASN A 203 -1.55 -16.60 -2.62
CA ASN A 203 -1.20 -15.35 -3.25
C ASN A 203 -0.78 -14.31 -2.19
N ALA A 204 0.26 -13.51 -2.47
CA ALA A 204 0.84 -12.58 -1.50
C ALA A 204 -0.18 -11.53 -0.99
N SER A 205 -1.06 -11.04 -1.86
CA SER A 205 -2.09 -10.08 -1.43
C SER A 205 -3.17 -10.72 -0.55
N VAL A 206 -3.48 -12.00 -0.77
CA VAL A 206 -4.38 -12.77 0.09
C VAL A 206 -3.75 -13.01 1.46
N ALA A 207 -2.47 -13.42 1.50
CA ALA A 207 -1.73 -13.58 2.75
C ALA A 207 -1.68 -12.26 3.54
N ALA A 208 -1.38 -11.15 2.87
CA ALA A 208 -1.40 -9.82 3.48
C ALA A 208 -2.78 -9.47 4.07
N ALA A 209 -3.85 -9.73 3.33
CA ALA A 209 -5.22 -9.45 3.78
C ALA A 209 -5.58 -10.25 5.04
N LEU A 210 -5.29 -11.55 5.07
CA LEU A 210 -5.57 -12.40 6.24
C LEU A 210 -4.83 -11.91 7.49
N MET A 211 -3.55 -11.60 7.35
CA MET A 211 -2.71 -11.14 8.47
C MET A 211 -3.15 -9.76 8.99
N VAL A 212 -3.40 -8.82 8.10
CA VAL A 212 -3.82 -7.46 8.45
C VAL A 212 -5.18 -7.47 9.13
N TYR A 213 -6.16 -8.18 8.56
CA TYR A 213 -7.50 -8.25 9.13
C TYR A 213 -7.59 -9.04 10.44
N GLU A 214 -6.65 -9.95 10.69
CA GLU A 214 -6.54 -10.54 12.02
C GLU A 214 -6.07 -9.51 13.06
N ALA A 215 -5.09 -8.66 12.70
CA ALA A 215 -4.67 -7.56 13.59
C ALA A 215 -5.83 -6.58 13.85
N VAL A 216 -6.57 -6.19 12.79
CA VAL A 216 -7.78 -5.35 12.92
C VAL A 216 -8.82 -6.01 13.82
N ARG A 217 -9.12 -7.30 13.61
CA ARG A 217 -10.08 -8.04 14.44
C ARG A 217 -9.70 -7.99 15.92
N GLN A 218 -8.41 -8.19 16.21
CA GLN A 218 -7.92 -8.16 17.60
C GLN A 218 -8.01 -6.76 18.21
N GLN A 219 -7.77 -5.70 17.45
CA GLN A 219 -7.88 -4.33 17.94
C GLN A 219 -9.34 -3.88 18.18
N LEU A 220 -10.30 -4.48 17.47
CA LEU A 220 -11.72 -4.19 17.63
C LEU A 220 -12.39 -5.03 18.73
N SER A 221 -11.67 -6.01 19.32
CA SER A 221 -12.16 -6.91 20.38
C SER A 221 -11.67 -6.50 21.75
#